data_a676e676b3f60c45da9bf870324b4bec
#
_entry.id   a676e676b3f60c45da9bf870324b4bec
#
_cell.length_a   1.000
_cell.length_b   1.000
_cell.length_c   1.000
_cell.angle_alpha   90.00
_cell.angle_beta   90.00
_cell.angle_gamma   90.00
#
_symmetry.space_group_name_H-M   'P 1'
#
loop_
_entity.id
_entity.type
_entity.pdbx_description
1 polymer ?
#
loop_
_entity_poly.entity_id
_entity_poly.type
_entity_poly.pdbx_seq_one_letter_code
_entity_poly.pdbx_strand_id
1 'polypeptide(L)'
;MFVLDSSSSVSLVQQIVDGFSHLVDEGTLRSGAKLPSIRQFAHAHGVSVYTVVDAYDRLVAQGYFVSRPHLGFFVRRRRQDDEQVPAGGDRYDFDSMYYMRRIFEHRGLSRKPGCGWLPEDWLFGEGVRRALRTLASGEISISGYGEPKGFVPLRQLVRDLLAEQEVALTTEQILLTQGSSHALDLIARRLVHAGDAVLIDDPSYANLCFGLRLLGADLLGVTRTPEGYDLALLEHLLQTPRPKVFFTQPRLHCPTGASATLAHMYRVLQLAEKYDVTLVENDIYSDLDPRPHPSLASLDQLKRVVYISSFSKTISPNLRVGYMAGHPELIEDLAQLKMIAGLTSAELSERIVYGALIDGRWRKHAKTLRERLTAAHEKIAARFLEMGFELFTEPKAGMFLWVRHPQIADANVLALRATEHDILLGPGHLFSPGLEPSPWLRFNIAFCEDEAVFDFLQQEIARAQKLGAAA
;
A
#
# COMPACT_ATOMS: atom_id res chain seq x y z
N MET A 1 25.49 -30.25 19.70
CA MET A 1 26.35 -29.85 18.57
C MET A 1 25.83 -30.61 17.36
N PHE A 2 25.61 -29.97 16.21
CA PHE A 2 25.06 -30.62 15.01
C PHE A 2 26.12 -31.45 14.27
N VAL A 3 25.67 -32.43 13.47
CA VAL A 3 26.54 -33.30 12.67
C VAL A 3 26.55 -32.82 11.24
N LEU A 4 27.73 -32.76 10.62
CA LEU A 4 27.89 -32.41 9.21
C LEU A 4 27.81 -33.68 8.35
N ASP A 5 27.04 -33.60 7.27
CA ASP A 5 26.87 -34.71 6.30
C ASP A 5 27.53 -34.32 4.97
N SER A 6 28.66 -34.93 4.65
CA SER A 6 29.36 -34.70 3.38
C SER A 6 28.67 -35.33 2.17
N SER A 7 27.66 -36.19 2.36
CA SER A 7 26.89 -36.81 1.30
C SER A 7 25.61 -36.01 0.91
N SER A 8 25.30 -34.99 1.72
CA SER A 8 24.12 -34.12 1.48
C SER A 8 24.29 -33.24 0.23
N SER A 9 23.18 -32.93 -0.43
CA SER A 9 23.14 -31.94 -1.51
C SER A 9 23.36 -30.48 -1.03
N VAL A 10 23.30 -30.26 0.31
CA VAL A 10 23.54 -28.95 0.92
C VAL A 10 25.04 -28.82 1.21
N SER A 11 25.67 -27.72 0.80
CA SER A 11 27.10 -27.50 1.00
C SER A 11 27.46 -27.49 2.49
N LEU A 12 28.67 -27.96 2.85
CA LEU A 12 29.14 -27.96 4.22
C LEU A 12 29.14 -26.56 4.85
N VAL A 13 29.41 -25.51 4.06
CA VAL A 13 29.31 -24.12 4.51
C VAL A 13 27.87 -23.81 4.95
N GLN A 14 26.88 -24.17 4.14
CA GLN A 14 25.49 -23.90 4.46
C GLN A 14 25.03 -24.71 5.67
N GLN A 15 25.44 -25.98 5.78
CA GLN A 15 25.11 -26.80 6.94
C GLN A 15 25.67 -26.20 8.25
N ILE A 16 26.88 -25.63 8.22
CA ILE A 16 27.46 -24.94 9.38
C ILE A 16 26.66 -23.68 9.71
N VAL A 17 26.30 -22.89 8.71
CA VAL A 17 25.46 -21.69 8.90
C VAL A 17 24.14 -22.06 9.52
N ASP A 18 23.39 -22.99 8.93
CA ASP A 18 22.09 -23.41 9.41
C ASP A 18 22.14 -24.00 10.82
N GLY A 19 23.14 -24.84 11.09
CA GLY A 19 23.32 -25.47 12.40
C GLY A 19 23.55 -24.44 13.50
N PHE A 20 24.42 -23.46 13.30
CA PHE A 20 24.66 -22.41 14.29
C PHE A 20 23.50 -21.44 14.42
N SER A 21 22.87 -21.06 13.32
CA SER A 21 21.67 -20.20 13.34
C SER A 21 20.56 -20.83 14.18
N HIS A 22 20.29 -22.11 13.96
CA HIS A 22 19.28 -22.87 14.71
C HIS A 22 19.60 -22.92 16.22
N LEU A 23 20.83 -23.23 16.59
CA LEU A 23 21.26 -23.27 18.02
C LEU A 23 21.15 -21.90 18.71
N VAL A 24 21.36 -20.80 17.98
CA VAL A 24 21.17 -19.43 18.51
C VAL A 24 19.71 -19.09 18.62
N ASP A 25 18.91 -19.43 17.62
CA ASP A 25 17.48 -19.12 17.59
C ASP A 25 16.70 -19.92 18.64
N GLU A 26 17.08 -21.17 18.90
CA GLU A 26 16.52 -21.98 20.01
C GLU A 26 17.04 -21.59 21.41
N GLY A 27 18.01 -20.65 21.49
CA GLY A 27 18.59 -20.22 22.77
C GLY A 27 19.59 -21.24 23.39
N THR A 28 19.91 -22.33 22.70
CA THR A 28 20.93 -23.33 23.14
C THR A 28 22.29 -22.68 23.23
N LEU A 29 22.63 -21.82 22.26
CA LEU A 29 23.80 -20.93 22.34
C LEU A 29 23.37 -19.55 22.84
N ARG A 30 23.73 -19.28 24.10
CA ARG A 30 23.34 -18.01 24.76
C ARG A 30 24.10 -16.82 24.19
N SER A 31 23.44 -15.70 24.16
CA SER A 31 23.99 -14.40 23.78
C SER A 31 25.28 -14.10 24.56
N GLY A 32 26.36 -13.75 23.85
CA GLY A 32 27.66 -13.49 24.42
C GLY A 32 28.52 -14.76 24.64
N ALA A 33 28.02 -15.95 24.36
CA ALA A 33 28.82 -17.19 24.45
C ALA A 33 29.99 -17.15 23.47
N LYS A 34 31.15 -17.60 23.94
CA LYS A 34 32.36 -17.77 23.10
C LYS A 34 32.23 -19.01 22.24
N LEU A 35 32.49 -18.85 20.95
CA LEU A 35 32.45 -19.93 19.96
C LEU A 35 33.79 -20.59 19.81
N PRO A 36 33.86 -21.86 19.33
CA PRO A 36 35.10 -22.50 18.97
C PRO A 36 35.88 -21.67 17.96
N SER A 37 37.19 -21.65 18.04
CA SER A 37 37.98 -21.00 16.99
C SER A 37 37.82 -21.76 15.68
N ILE A 38 38.02 -21.07 14.57
CA ILE A 38 37.94 -21.65 13.21
C ILE A 38 38.76 -22.96 13.12
N ARG A 39 39.96 -22.97 13.62
CA ARG A 39 40.82 -24.16 13.60
C ARG A 39 40.30 -25.29 14.48
N GLN A 40 39.78 -24.96 15.66
CA GLN A 40 39.20 -25.96 16.57
C GLN A 40 37.94 -26.59 15.95
N PHE A 41 37.04 -25.77 15.37
CA PHE A 41 35.85 -26.30 14.72
C PHE A 41 36.19 -27.15 13.49
N ALA A 42 37.10 -26.67 12.62
CA ALA A 42 37.56 -27.41 11.46
C ALA A 42 38.12 -28.79 11.82
N HIS A 43 38.97 -28.84 12.84
CA HIS A 43 39.57 -30.10 13.32
C HIS A 43 38.53 -31.04 13.93
N ALA A 44 37.60 -30.52 14.76
CA ALA A 44 36.57 -31.31 15.43
C ALA A 44 35.56 -31.95 14.47
N HIS A 45 35.31 -31.30 13.32
CA HIS A 45 34.31 -31.76 12.35
C HIS A 45 34.92 -32.31 11.05
N GLY A 46 36.25 -32.40 10.95
CA GLY A 46 36.96 -32.96 9.78
C GLY A 46 36.76 -32.15 8.49
N VAL A 47 36.54 -30.82 8.60
CA VAL A 47 36.32 -29.94 7.45
C VAL A 47 37.50 -28.99 7.23
N SER A 48 37.61 -28.40 6.03
CA SER A 48 38.66 -27.45 5.74
C SER A 48 38.53 -26.17 6.57
N VAL A 49 39.64 -25.56 6.93
CA VAL A 49 39.68 -24.26 7.60
C VAL A 49 38.93 -23.20 6.77
N TYR A 50 39.05 -23.26 5.45
CA TYR A 50 38.43 -22.35 4.54
C TYR A 50 36.89 -22.44 4.55
N THR A 51 36.36 -23.67 4.66
CA THR A 51 34.91 -23.93 4.82
C THR A 51 34.35 -23.26 6.07
N VAL A 52 35.11 -23.32 7.18
CA VAL A 52 34.68 -22.70 8.44
C VAL A 52 34.81 -21.18 8.41
N VAL A 53 35.87 -20.65 7.74
CA VAL A 53 36.01 -19.19 7.53
C VAL A 53 34.80 -18.65 6.81
N ASP A 54 34.43 -19.21 5.64
CA ASP A 54 33.26 -18.76 4.85
C ASP A 54 31.96 -18.84 5.68
N ALA A 55 31.75 -19.94 6.41
CA ALA A 55 30.57 -20.09 7.25
C ALA A 55 30.49 -19.04 8.39
N TYR A 56 31.65 -18.80 9.07
CA TYR A 56 31.70 -17.83 10.17
C TYR A 56 31.54 -16.39 9.66
N ASP A 57 32.11 -16.06 8.51
CA ASP A 57 31.94 -14.74 7.88
C ASP A 57 30.45 -14.50 7.48
N ARG A 58 29.78 -15.53 6.96
CA ARG A 58 28.32 -15.45 6.69
C ARG A 58 27.51 -15.25 7.97
N LEU A 59 27.84 -15.98 9.05
CA LEU A 59 27.16 -15.83 10.34
C LEU A 59 27.41 -14.45 10.97
N VAL A 60 28.59 -13.85 10.76
CA VAL A 60 28.87 -12.47 11.14
C VAL A 60 28.04 -11.50 10.29
N ALA A 61 28.01 -11.68 8.97
CA ALA A 61 27.23 -10.86 8.06
C ALA A 61 25.73 -10.94 8.34
N GLN A 62 25.21 -12.13 8.70
CA GLN A 62 23.82 -12.36 9.09
C GLN A 62 23.50 -11.88 10.53
N GLY A 63 24.51 -11.44 11.27
CA GLY A 63 24.32 -10.88 12.60
C GLY A 63 24.16 -11.90 13.73
N TYR A 64 24.42 -13.18 13.48
CA TYR A 64 24.45 -14.20 14.54
C TYR A 64 25.74 -14.15 15.37
N PHE A 65 26.89 -13.84 14.73
CA PHE A 65 28.17 -13.78 15.37
C PHE A 65 28.73 -12.35 15.39
N VAL A 66 29.66 -12.12 16.31
CA VAL A 66 30.55 -10.96 16.34
C VAL A 66 32.00 -11.41 16.50
N SER A 67 32.86 -10.94 15.61
CA SER A 67 34.31 -11.14 15.71
C SER A 67 34.91 -10.07 16.64
N ARG A 68 35.75 -10.51 17.61
CA ARG A 68 36.52 -9.59 18.46
C ARG A 68 38.00 -9.81 18.20
N PRO A 69 38.75 -8.77 17.84
CA PRO A 69 40.18 -8.88 17.59
C PRO A 69 40.90 -9.60 18.77
N HIS A 70 41.71 -10.57 18.46
CA HIS A 70 42.51 -11.40 19.41
C HIS A 70 41.69 -12.27 20.39
N LEU A 71 40.37 -12.14 20.45
CA LEU A 71 39.49 -12.88 21.37
C LEU A 71 38.67 -13.98 20.70
N GLY A 72 38.48 -13.89 19.36
CA GLY A 72 37.73 -14.87 18.57
C GLY A 72 36.26 -14.46 18.30
N PHE A 73 35.41 -15.45 18.05
CA PHE A 73 34.01 -15.25 17.69
C PHE A 73 33.13 -15.50 18.91
N PHE A 74 32.07 -14.69 18.99
CA PHE A 74 31.05 -14.73 20.04
C PHE A 74 29.66 -14.66 19.44
N VAL A 75 28.66 -15.28 20.08
CA VAL A 75 27.25 -15.09 19.75
C VAL A 75 26.91 -13.62 20.01
N ARG A 76 26.33 -12.96 19.00
CA ARG A 76 25.92 -11.55 19.13
C ARG A 76 24.86 -11.39 20.20
N ARG A 77 24.99 -10.40 21.06
CA ARG A 77 23.89 -10.00 21.93
C ARG A 77 22.75 -9.50 21.06
N ARG A 78 21.67 -10.29 20.92
CA ARG A 78 20.40 -9.70 20.51
C ARG A 78 20.04 -8.69 21.59
N ARG A 79 19.94 -7.40 21.25
CA ARG A 79 19.10 -6.51 22.05
C ARG A 79 17.72 -7.18 22.00
N GLN A 80 17.22 -7.66 23.11
CA GLN A 80 15.78 -7.71 23.30
C GLN A 80 15.37 -6.25 23.14
N ASP A 81 14.71 -5.96 22.03
CA ASP A 81 13.93 -4.75 21.93
C ASP A 81 12.82 -4.92 22.99
N ASP A 82 13.11 -4.49 24.21
CA ASP A 82 12.10 -4.06 25.15
C ASP A 82 11.43 -2.88 24.47
N GLU A 83 10.46 -3.17 23.60
CA GLU A 83 9.46 -2.21 23.19
C GLU A 83 8.60 -1.87 24.41
N GLN A 84 9.17 -1.12 25.35
CA GLN A 84 8.39 -0.24 26.18
C GLN A 84 7.89 0.87 25.27
N VAL A 85 6.65 0.73 24.84
CA VAL A 85 5.90 1.79 24.20
C VAL A 85 5.96 3.02 25.11
N PRO A 86 6.50 4.18 24.67
CA PRO A 86 6.50 5.36 25.49
C PRO A 86 5.04 5.79 25.77
N ALA A 87 4.64 5.74 27.01
CA ALA A 87 3.40 6.34 27.45
C ALA A 87 3.60 7.87 27.53
N GLY A 88 3.07 8.62 26.58
CA GLY A 88 3.04 10.07 26.66
C GLY A 88 3.20 10.80 25.34
N GLY A 89 2.13 11.03 24.64
CA GLY A 89 1.94 11.95 23.52
C GLY A 89 0.43 12.09 23.28
N ASP A 90 -0.01 13.18 22.73
CA ASP A 90 -1.42 13.44 22.48
C ASP A 90 -2.10 12.22 21.87
N ARG A 91 -3.07 11.65 22.57
CA ARG A 91 -3.67 10.33 22.33
C ARG A 91 -4.16 10.11 20.88
N TYR A 92 -4.50 11.17 20.16
CA TYR A 92 -5.11 11.06 18.83
C TYR A 92 -4.11 10.84 17.69
N ASP A 93 -2.95 11.49 17.72
CA ASP A 93 -1.92 11.30 16.68
C ASP A 93 -1.19 9.95 16.82
N PHE A 94 -1.03 9.46 18.03
CA PHE A 94 -0.36 8.21 18.33
C PHE A 94 -1.14 7.00 17.80
N ASP A 95 -2.47 6.98 17.99
CA ASP A 95 -3.32 5.84 17.58
C ASP A 95 -3.36 5.66 16.07
N SER A 96 -3.44 6.75 15.30
CA SER A 96 -3.50 6.68 13.84
C SER A 96 -2.16 6.24 13.22
N MET A 97 -1.04 6.77 13.72
CA MET A 97 0.30 6.36 13.27
C MET A 97 0.65 4.95 13.73
N TYR A 98 0.20 4.53 14.91
CA TYR A 98 0.33 3.16 15.39
C TYR A 98 -0.37 2.18 14.45
N TYR A 99 -1.62 2.47 14.04
CA TYR A 99 -2.34 1.66 13.06
C TYR A 99 -1.63 1.59 11.71
N MET A 100 -1.20 2.73 11.20
CA MET A 100 -0.46 2.79 9.94
C MET A 100 0.83 1.98 10.00
N ARG A 101 1.55 2.04 11.10
CA ARG A 101 2.76 1.24 11.32
C ARG A 101 2.46 -0.26 11.35
N ARG A 102 1.44 -0.68 12.11
CA ARG A 102 1.01 -2.09 12.21
C ARG A 102 0.59 -2.69 10.88
N ILE A 103 0.00 -1.90 9.98
CA ILE A 103 -0.37 -2.35 8.63
C ILE A 103 0.86 -2.85 7.86
N PHE A 104 2.02 -2.18 8.00
CA PHE A 104 3.23 -2.46 7.22
C PHE A 104 4.26 -3.35 7.92
N GLU A 105 4.13 -3.62 9.22
CA GLU A 105 5.06 -4.48 9.93
C GLU A 105 4.87 -5.96 9.56
N HIS A 106 5.98 -6.64 9.20
CA HIS A 106 5.96 -8.07 8.84
C HIS A 106 5.61 -9.00 10.01
N ARG A 107 5.90 -8.59 11.24
CA ARG A 107 5.54 -9.29 12.49
C ARG A 107 4.18 -8.86 13.03
N GLY A 108 3.39 -8.18 12.20
CA GLY A 108 2.05 -7.75 12.54
C GLY A 108 1.03 -8.88 12.51
N LEU A 109 -0.21 -8.49 12.65
CA LEU A 109 -1.37 -9.36 12.68
C LEU A 109 -1.49 -10.21 11.42
N SER A 110 -1.86 -11.49 11.56
CA SER A 110 -1.94 -12.44 10.44
C SER A 110 -3.17 -12.21 9.56
N ARG A 111 -4.30 -11.81 10.18
CA ARG A 111 -5.57 -11.53 9.50
C ARG A 111 -5.71 -10.04 9.23
N LYS A 112 -5.75 -9.64 7.97
CA LYS A 112 -5.67 -8.21 7.57
C LYS A 112 -6.87 -7.75 6.73
N PRO A 113 -8.13 -7.99 7.13
CA PRO A 113 -9.27 -7.54 6.34
C PRO A 113 -9.36 -6.01 6.21
N GLY A 114 -8.67 -5.23 7.05
CA GLY A 114 -8.58 -3.78 6.95
C GLY A 114 -7.50 -3.24 6.01
N CYS A 115 -6.67 -4.10 5.38
CA CYS A 115 -5.54 -3.65 4.55
C CYS A 115 -5.95 -3.11 3.16
N GLY A 116 -5.03 -2.41 2.51
CA GLY A 116 -5.26 -1.76 1.20
C GLY A 116 -4.55 -2.41 0.01
N TRP A 117 -4.18 -3.69 0.07
CA TRP A 117 -3.56 -4.45 -1.03
C TRP A 117 -4.23 -5.81 -1.19
N LEU A 118 -3.89 -6.53 -2.27
CA LEU A 118 -4.41 -7.87 -2.52
C LEU A 118 -3.45 -8.94 -2.00
N PRO A 119 -3.94 -10.17 -1.71
CA PRO A 119 -3.10 -11.31 -1.41
C PRO A 119 -2.11 -11.61 -2.55
N GLU A 120 -0.97 -12.22 -2.22
CA GLU A 120 0.10 -12.47 -3.19
C GLU A 120 -0.37 -13.35 -4.38
N ASP A 121 -1.21 -14.34 -4.12
CA ASP A 121 -1.77 -15.23 -5.15
C ASP A 121 -2.82 -14.56 -6.07
N TRP A 122 -3.27 -13.34 -5.72
CA TRP A 122 -4.15 -12.52 -6.55
C TRP A 122 -3.37 -11.56 -7.45
N LEU A 123 -2.08 -11.35 -7.21
CA LEU A 123 -1.22 -10.45 -7.96
C LEU A 123 -0.55 -11.14 -9.16
N PHE A 124 -0.07 -10.37 -10.14
CA PHE A 124 0.56 -10.91 -11.35
C PHE A 124 2.00 -11.37 -11.11
N GLY A 125 2.23 -12.17 -10.05
CA GLY A 125 3.56 -12.63 -9.62
C GLY A 125 4.29 -13.47 -10.68
N GLU A 126 3.58 -14.22 -11.52
CA GLU A 126 4.19 -14.98 -12.62
C GLU A 126 4.77 -14.07 -13.70
N GLY A 127 4.06 -12.97 -14.07
CA GLY A 127 4.57 -11.96 -14.99
C GLY A 127 5.82 -11.27 -14.45
N VAL A 128 5.83 -10.93 -13.16
CA VAL A 128 6.99 -10.36 -12.48
C VAL A 128 8.19 -11.32 -12.53
N ARG A 129 8.00 -12.60 -12.21
CA ARG A 129 9.08 -13.61 -12.28
C ARG A 129 9.63 -13.80 -13.70
N ARG A 130 8.79 -13.73 -14.73
CA ARG A 130 9.26 -13.79 -16.12
C ARG A 130 10.05 -12.56 -16.51
N ALA A 131 9.55 -11.36 -16.20
CA ALA A 131 10.25 -10.11 -16.46
C ALA A 131 11.63 -10.09 -15.80
N LEU A 132 11.73 -10.54 -14.54
CA LEU A 132 13.01 -10.67 -13.82
C LEU A 132 13.98 -11.61 -14.52
N ARG A 133 13.51 -12.80 -14.98
CA ARG A 133 14.37 -13.74 -15.73
C ARG A 133 14.85 -13.14 -17.05
N THR A 134 13.99 -12.46 -17.78
CA THR A 134 14.36 -11.78 -19.04
C THR A 134 15.39 -10.70 -18.80
N LEU A 135 15.22 -9.90 -17.75
CA LEU A 135 16.19 -8.86 -17.38
C LEU A 135 17.53 -9.48 -16.97
N ALA A 136 17.52 -10.54 -16.15
CA ALA A 136 18.74 -11.20 -15.69
C ALA A 136 19.54 -11.88 -16.82
N SER A 137 18.90 -12.28 -17.93
CA SER A 137 19.56 -12.88 -19.10
C SER A 137 20.06 -11.84 -20.12
N GLY A 138 19.71 -10.57 -19.96
CA GLY A 138 20.13 -9.46 -20.82
C GLY A 138 21.24 -8.61 -20.20
N GLU A 139 21.71 -7.64 -20.96
CA GLU A 139 22.62 -6.62 -20.44
C GLU A 139 21.82 -5.59 -19.61
N ILE A 140 22.10 -5.52 -18.31
CA ILE A 140 21.55 -4.49 -17.43
C ILE A 140 22.65 -3.48 -17.14
N SER A 141 22.46 -2.23 -17.57
CA SER A 141 23.34 -1.14 -17.14
C SER A 141 23.09 -0.87 -15.65
N ILE A 142 24.15 -0.98 -14.84
CA ILE A 142 24.12 -0.69 -13.40
C ILE A 142 24.88 0.59 -13.06
N SER A 143 25.38 1.31 -14.06
CA SER A 143 26.34 2.41 -13.91
C SER A 143 25.72 3.79 -14.05
N GLY A 144 24.41 3.93 -14.12
CA GLY A 144 23.76 5.23 -14.31
C GLY A 144 22.44 5.35 -13.56
N TYR A 145 21.99 6.59 -13.40
CA TYR A 145 20.65 6.90 -12.96
C TYR A 145 19.68 6.75 -14.13
N GLY A 146 18.43 6.39 -13.86
CA GLY A 146 17.36 6.39 -14.87
C GLY A 146 16.98 7.81 -15.33
N GLU A 147 16.07 7.89 -16.28
CA GLU A 147 15.50 9.15 -16.76
C GLU A 147 14.71 9.87 -15.65
N PRO A 148 14.78 11.20 -15.52
CA PRO A 148 14.00 11.96 -14.52
C PRO A 148 12.50 11.70 -14.61
N LYS A 149 11.93 11.68 -15.83
CA LYS A 149 10.51 11.35 -16.05
C LYS A 149 10.22 9.86 -15.98
N GLY A 150 11.25 9.01 -15.88
CA GLY A 150 11.14 7.55 -15.82
C GLY A 150 11.35 6.86 -17.16
N PHE A 151 11.45 5.55 -17.15
CA PHE A 151 11.78 4.67 -18.27
C PHE A 151 10.90 4.91 -19.49
N VAL A 152 11.49 5.39 -20.59
CA VAL A 152 10.77 5.84 -21.79
C VAL A 152 9.82 4.77 -22.38
N PRO A 153 10.22 3.48 -22.53
CA PRO A 153 9.31 2.48 -23.04
C PRO A 153 8.06 2.27 -22.15
N LEU A 154 8.20 2.36 -20.83
CA LEU A 154 7.04 2.27 -19.94
C LEU A 154 6.15 3.51 -20.06
N ARG A 155 6.70 4.71 -20.19
CA ARG A 155 5.89 5.94 -20.44
C ARG A 155 5.12 5.84 -21.76
N GLN A 156 5.74 5.31 -22.83
CA GLN A 156 5.07 5.06 -24.11
C GLN A 156 3.91 4.07 -23.96
N LEU A 157 4.13 2.97 -23.23
CA LEU A 157 3.08 2.00 -22.96
C LEU A 157 1.93 2.60 -22.12
N VAL A 158 2.26 3.41 -21.10
CA VAL A 158 1.24 4.13 -20.30
C VAL A 158 0.44 5.10 -21.16
N ARG A 159 1.09 5.83 -22.09
CA ARG A 159 0.38 6.67 -23.07
C ARG A 159 -0.64 5.84 -23.87
N ASP A 160 -0.24 4.67 -24.36
CA ASP A 160 -1.11 3.81 -25.16
C ASP A 160 -2.27 3.25 -24.33
N LEU A 161 -2.02 2.87 -23.07
CA LEU A 161 -3.07 2.44 -22.13
C LEU A 161 -4.06 3.57 -21.79
N LEU A 162 -3.59 4.79 -21.64
CA LEU A 162 -4.46 5.96 -21.40
C LEU A 162 -5.24 6.35 -22.66
N ALA A 163 -4.64 6.20 -23.84
CA ALA A 163 -5.36 6.40 -25.13
C ALA A 163 -6.51 5.39 -25.29
N GLU A 164 -6.36 4.13 -24.84
CA GLU A 164 -7.47 3.15 -24.79
C GLU A 164 -8.59 3.60 -23.83
N GLN A 165 -8.30 4.46 -22.87
CA GLN A 165 -9.26 5.08 -21.94
C GLN A 165 -9.74 6.47 -22.43
N GLU A 166 -9.54 6.78 -23.71
CA GLU A 166 -9.94 8.04 -24.34
C GLU A 166 -9.24 9.31 -23.76
N VAL A 167 -8.05 9.17 -23.19
CA VAL A 167 -7.21 10.29 -22.79
C VAL A 167 -6.16 10.54 -23.86
N ALA A 168 -6.28 11.67 -24.58
CA ALA A 168 -5.33 12.06 -25.62
C ALA A 168 -4.13 12.79 -25.01
N LEU A 169 -2.92 12.20 -25.08
CA LEU A 169 -1.72 12.78 -24.49
C LEU A 169 -0.44 12.35 -25.23
N THR A 170 0.62 13.09 -25.00
CA THR A 170 1.97 12.74 -25.41
C THR A 170 2.76 12.08 -24.30
N THR A 171 3.84 11.39 -24.63
CA THR A 171 4.73 10.78 -23.63
C THR A 171 5.35 11.81 -22.69
N GLU A 172 5.50 13.07 -23.11
CA GLU A 172 6.05 14.15 -22.28
C GLU A 172 5.11 14.62 -21.17
N GLN A 173 3.83 14.28 -21.28
CA GLN A 173 2.80 14.56 -20.27
C GLN A 173 2.73 13.47 -19.18
N ILE A 174 3.65 12.49 -19.20
CA ILE A 174 3.67 11.36 -18.25
C ILE A 174 4.94 11.41 -17.41
N LEU A 175 4.78 11.29 -16.10
CA LEU A 175 5.85 11.18 -15.11
C LEU A 175 5.68 9.89 -14.32
N LEU A 176 6.66 8.99 -14.37
CA LEU A 176 6.69 7.80 -13.52
C LEU A 176 7.09 8.18 -12.08
N THR A 177 6.51 7.47 -11.13
CA THR A 177 6.70 7.75 -9.70
C THR A 177 6.89 6.47 -8.89
N GLN A 178 7.34 6.60 -7.64
CA GLN A 178 7.46 5.46 -6.71
C GLN A 178 6.08 5.11 -6.11
N GLY A 179 5.12 4.73 -6.99
CA GLY A 179 3.72 4.51 -6.67
C GLY A 179 2.92 5.81 -6.56
N SER A 180 1.58 5.66 -6.45
CA SER A 180 0.66 6.79 -6.36
C SER A 180 0.86 7.69 -5.13
N SER A 181 1.34 7.14 -4.00
CA SER A 181 1.62 7.95 -2.81
C SER A 181 2.73 8.99 -3.05
N HIS A 182 3.77 8.63 -3.82
CA HIS A 182 4.80 9.58 -4.24
C HIS A 182 4.25 10.60 -5.23
N ALA A 183 3.36 10.19 -6.15
CA ALA A 183 2.68 11.13 -7.04
C ALA A 183 1.86 12.16 -6.26
N LEU A 184 1.07 11.71 -5.29
CA LEU A 184 0.26 12.58 -4.42
C LEU A 184 1.14 13.53 -3.60
N ASP A 185 2.26 13.07 -3.05
CA ASP A 185 3.20 13.91 -2.28
C ASP A 185 3.84 15.00 -3.17
N LEU A 186 4.31 14.65 -4.36
CA LEU A 186 4.89 15.62 -5.29
C LEU A 186 3.87 16.69 -5.71
N ILE A 187 2.64 16.27 -6.04
CA ILE A 187 1.56 17.21 -6.42
C ILE A 187 1.18 18.10 -5.22
N ALA A 188 1.05 17.52 -4.04
CA ALA A 188 0.76 18.29 -2.83
C ALA A 188 1.84 19.34 -2.55
N ARG A 189 3.12 18.97 -2.60
CA ARG A 189 4.25 19.92 -2.42
C ARG A 189 4.29 21.02 -3.48
N ARG A 190 3.80 20.74 -4.69
CA ARG A 190 3.80 21.74 -5.78
C ARG A 190 2.61 22.70 -5.70
N LEU A 191 1.44 22.21 -5.27
CA LEU A 191 0.19 22.96 -5.35
C LEU A 191 -0.30 23.51 -4.01
N VAL A 192 0.23 23.03 -2.87
CA VAL A 192 -0.28 23.33 -1.53
C VAL A 192 0.78 24.00 -0.68
N HIS A 193 0.41 25.09 -0.02
CA HIS A 193 1.22 25.79 0.97
C HIS A 193 0.56 25.72 2.35
N ALA A 194 1.32 26.00 3.39
CA ALA A 194 0.78 26.04 4.75
C ALA A 194 -0.34 27.09 4.88
N GLY A 195 -1.47 26.68 5.41
CA GLY A 195 -2.68 27.51 5.54
C GLY A 195 -3.58 27.52 4.31
N ASP A 196 -3.21 26.83 3.22
CA ASP A 196 -4.11 26.70 2.07
C ASP A 196 -5.29 25.77 2.41
N ALA A 197 -6.49 26.18 2.00
CA ALA A 197 -7.67 25.34 2.01
C ALA A 197 -7.59 24.33 0.85
N VAL A 198 -7.69 23.03 1.18
CA VAL A 198 -7.60 21.93 0.21
C VAL A 198 -8.83 21.07 0.29
N LEU A 199 -9.53 20.89 -0.83
CA LEU A 199 -10.65 19.96 -0.92
C LEU A 199 -10.14 18.51 -1.04
N ILE A 200 -10.76 17.63 -0.27
CA ILE A 200 -10.56 16.18 -0.34
C ILE A 200 -11.90 15.46 -0.20
N ASP A 201 -11.97 14.21 -0.63
CA ASP A 201 -13.14 13.37 -0.35
C ASP A 201 -13.31 13.16 1.17
N ASP A 202 -14.54 12.98 1.64
CA ASP A 202 -14.85 12.58 3.02
C ASP A 202 -15.86 11.42 3.01
N PRO A 203 -15.46 10.21 3.39
CA PRO A 203 -14.11 9.79 3.80
C PRO A 203 -13.07 9.84 2.66
N SER A 204 -11.76 9.79 2.99
CA SER A 204 -10.66 9.89 2.04
C SER A 204 -9.55 8.88 2.32
N TYR A 205 -8.57 8.81 1.43
CA TYR A 205 -7.38 8.01 1.61
C TYR A 205 -6.50 8.55 2.75
N ALA A 206 -6.33 7.77 3.81
CA ALA A 206 -5.65 8.19 5.04
C ALA A 206 -4.28 8.84 4.82
N ASN A 207 -3.40 8.22 4.01
CA ASN A 207 -2.06 8.76 3.76
C ASN A 207 -2.08 10.13 3.06
N LEU A 208 -3.09 10.41 2.23
CA LEU A 208 -3.27 11.73 1.64
C LEU A 208 -3.60 12.75 2.72
N CYS A 209 -4.56 12.44 3.60
CA CYS A 209 -4.94 13.34 4.70
C CYS A 209 -3.73 13.65 5.59
N PHE A 210 -2.95 12.65 5.97
CA PHE A 210 -1.73 12.85 6.78
C PHE A 210 -0.68 13.68 6.04
N GLY A 211 -0.43 13.39 4.77
CA GLY A 211 0.53 14.13 3.95
C GLY A 211 0.19 15.61 3.82
N LEU A 212 -1.07 15.93 3.53
CA LEU A 212 -1.54 17.31 3.43
C LEU A 212 -1.48 18.08 4.76
N ARG A 213 -1.82 17.41 5.89
CA ARG A 213 -1.64 17.99 7.23
C ARG A 213 -0.19 18.27 7.57
N LEU A 214 0.75 17.39 7.19
CA LEU A 214 2.18 17.63 7.38
C LEU A 214 2.67 18.87 6.61
N LEU A 215 2.01 19.23 5.52
CA LEU A 215 2.26 20.46 4.77
C LEU A 215 1.58 21.69 5.40
N GLY A 216 0.78 21.50 6.45
CA GLY A 216 0.04 22.58 7.10
C GLY A 216 -1.21 23.01 6.37
N ALA A 217 -1.81 22.16 5.52
CA ALA A 217 -3.04 22.46 4.81
C ALA A 217 -4.29 22.37 5.70
N ASP A 218 -5.27 23.23 5.44
CA ASP A 218 -6.60 23.16 6.02
C ASP A 218 -7.49 22.26 5.15
N LEU A 219 -7.83 21.08 5.66
CA LEU A 219 -8.57 20.07 4.90
C LEU A 219 -10.08 20.32 4.94
N LEU A 220 -10.69 20.42 3.77
CA LEU A 220 -12.13 20.58 3.59
C LEU A 220 -12.70 19.29 2.99
N GLY A 221 -13.43 18.52 3.79
CA GLY A 221 -14.05 17.26 3.39
C GLY A 221 -15.30 17.49 2.52
N VAL A 222 -15.31 16.92 1.33
CA VAL A 222 -16.50 16.83 0.46
C VAL A 222 -17.17 15.49 0.71
N THR A 223 -18.34 15.50 1.33
CA THR A 223 -19.04 14.27 1.70
C THR A 223 -19.31 13.41 0.47
N ARG A 224 -18.92 12.13 0.55
CA ARG A 224 -19.19 11.12 -0.46
C ARG A 224 -20.59 10.56 -0.28
N THR A 225 -21.29 10.38 -1.41
CA THR A 225 -22.56 9.65 -1.49
C THR A 225 -22.39 8.38 -2.32
N PRO A 226 -23.32 7.41 -2.27
CA PRO A 226 -23.25 6.23 -3.14
C PRO A 226 -23.15 6.56 -4.64
N GLU A 227 -23.72 7.67 -5.08
CA GLU A 227 -23.73 8.16 -6.47
C GLU A 227 -22.54 9.07 -6.81
N GLY A 228 -21.76 9.50 -5.81
CA GLY A 228 -20.59 10.36 -6.01
C GLY A 228 -20.34 11.36 -4.90
N TYR A 229 -20.86 12.57 -4.98
CA TYR A 229 -20.53 13.70 -4.11
C TYR A 229 -21.77 14.42 -3.61
N ASP A 230 -21.70 15.01 -2.42
CA ASP A 230 -22.61 16.11 -2.07
C ASP A 230 -22.20 17.35 -2.87
N LEU A 231 -22.87 17.55 -4.00
CA LEU A 231 -22.59 18.65 -4.95
C LEU A 231 -22.95 20.03 -4.38
N ALA A 232 -23.91 20.10 -3.47
CA ALA A 232 -24.32 21.36 -2.83
C ALA A 232 -23.22 21.78 -1.82
N LEU A 233 -22.73 20.86 -1.01
CA LEU A 233 -21.61 21.11 -0.12
C LEU A 233 -20.35 21.47 -0.91
N LEU A 234 -20.03 20.74 -1.98
CA LEU A 234 -18.88 21.04 -2.85
C LEU A 234 -18.96 22.48 -3.38
N GLU A 235 -20.10 22.90 -3.94
CA GLU A 235 -20.26 24.27 -4.47
C GLU A 235 -20.13 25.33 -3.35
N HIS A 236 -20.65 25.05 -2.16
CA HIS A 236 -20.51 25.92 -1.00
C HIS A 236 -19.05 26.08 -0.57
N LEU A 237 -18.30 24.99 -0.46
CA LEU A 237 -16.88 25.00 -0.07
C LEU A 237 -15.99 25.69 -1.11
N LEU A 238 -16.38 25.68 -2.38
CA LEU A 238 -15.69 26.38 -3.46
C LEU A 238 -15.85 27.90 -3.41
N GLN A 239 -16.93 28.41 -2.79
CA GLN A 239 -17.19 29.85 -2.70
C GLN A 239 -16.30 30.53 -1.65
N THR A 240 -16.11 29.90 -0.52
CA THR A 240 -15.33 30.39 0.62
C THR A 240 -14.83 29.19 1.41
N PRO A 241 -13.53 29.03 1.56
CA PRO A 241 -12.38 29.94 1.44
C PRO A 241 -11.64 29.94 0.09
N ARG A 242 -12.24 29.51 -0.99
CA ARG A 242 -11.71 29.44 -2.36
C ARG A 242 -10.50 28.50 -2.50
N PRO A 243 -10.67 27.21 -2.23
CA PRO A 243 -9.64 26.21 -2.42
C PRO A 243 -9.20 26.15 -3.89
N LYS A 244 -7.89 25.88 -4.14
CA LYS A 244 -7.30 25.83 -5.48
C LYS A 244 -7.13 24.42 -6.01
N VAL A 245 -7.24 23.41 -5.14
CA VAL A 245 -7.03 22.00 -5.49
C VAL A 245 -8.05 21.12 -4.81
N PHE A 246 -8.53 20.12 -5.54
CA PHE A 246 -9.39 19.05 -5.05
C PHE A 246 -8.77 17.69 -5.35
N PHE A 247 -8.35 16.98 -4.32
CA PHE A 247 -7.89 15.61 -4.41
C PHE A 247 -9.09 14.68 -4.28
N THR A 248 -9.36 13.88 -5.30
CA THR A 248 -10.55 13.04 -5.34
C THR A 248 -10.29 11.69 -5.99
N GLN A 249 -11.11 10.71 -5.65
CA GLN A 249 -11.11 9.37 -6.23
C GLN A 249 -12.51 9.04 -6.73
N PRO A 250 -12.88 9.40 -7.97
CA PRO A 250 -14.23 9.22 -8.50
C PRO A 250 -14.62 7.75 -8.65
N ARG A 251 -13.68 6.87 -9.02
CA ARG A 251 -13.91 5.47 -9.37
C ARG A 251 -13.38 4.53 -8.28
N LEU A 252 -14.21 3.53 -7.88
CA LEU A 252 -13.88 2.52 -6.89
C LEU A 252 -13.22 3.12 -5.64
N HIS A 253 -13.89 4.13 -5.10
CA HIS A 253 -13.37 5.01 -4.06
C HIS A 253 -12.90 4.25 -2.81
N CYS A 254 -11.73 4.60 -2.31
CA CYS A 254 -11.22 4.14 -1.02
C CYS A 254 -11.57 5.15 0.08
N PRO A 255 -12.35 4.76 1.12
CA PRO A 255 -12.65 3.38 1.53
C PRO A 255 -14.00 2.82 1.05
N THR A 256 -14.87 3.63 0.42
CA THR A 256 -16.31 3.31 0.26
C THR A 256 -16.62 2.24 -0.80
N GLY A 257 -15.71 1.98 -1.76
CA GLY A 257 -15.99 1.12 -2.92
C GLY A 257 -16.94 1.74 -3.96
N ALA A 258 -17.51 2.90 -3.68
CA ALA A 258 -18.44 3.59 -4.59
C ALA A 258 -17.73 4.17 -5.82
N SER A 259 -18.48 4.35 -6.90
CA SER A 259 -18.04 5.09 -8.09
C SER A 259 -19.00 6.22 -8.39
N ALA A 260 -18.46 7.40 -8.67
CA ALA A 260 -19.28 8.54 -9.06
C ALA A 260 -19.98 8.31 -10.41
N THR A 261 -21.21 8.71 -10.52
CA THR A 261 -21.93 8.69 -11.79
C THR A 261 -21.35 9.72 -12.76
N LEU A 262 -21.56 9.50 -14.05
CA LEU A 262 -21.14 10.45 -15.08
C LEU A 262 -21.72 11.85 -14.84
N ALA A 263 -22.96 11.94 -14.37
CA ALA A 263 -23.61 13.21 -14.05
C ALA A 263 -22.87 13.96 -12.93
N HIS A 264 -22.45 13.25 -11.87
CA HIS A 264 -21.67 13.85 -10.78
C HIS A 264 -20.28 14.27 -11.26
N MET A 265 -19.58 13.45 -12.04
CA MET A 265 -18.27 13.80 -12.59
C MET A 265 -18.34 15.04 -13.49
N TYR A 266 -19.36 15.11 -14.36
CA TYR A 266 -19.57 16.29 -15.21
C TYR A 266 -19.82 17.55 -14.37
N ARG A 267 -20.63 17.44 -13.29
CA ARG A 267 -20.90 18.59 -12.41
C ARG A 267 -19.66 19.02 -11.64
N VAL A 268 -18.81 18.08 -11.20
CA VAL A 268 -17.52 18.39 -10.56
C VAL A 268 -16.63 19.17 -11.52
N LEU A 269 -16.53 18.75 -12.79
CA LEU A 269 -15.76 19.46 -13.82
C LEU A 269 -16.30 20.88 -14.08
N GLN A 270 -17.62 21.05 -14.18
CA GLN A 270 -18.22 22.38 -14.32
C GLN A 270 -17.91 23.31 -13.14
N LEU A 271 -17.96 22.77 -11.91
CA LEU A 271 -17.62 23.52 -10.71
C LEU A 271 -16.13 23.86 -10.66
N ALA A 272 -15.26 22.90 -11.02
CA ALA A 272 -13.83 23.13 -11.10
C ALA A 272 -13.46 24.22 -12.14
N GLU A 273 -14.14 24.23 -13.28
CA GLU A 273 -13.98 25.29 -14.29
C GLU A 273 -14.48 26.65 -13.77
N LYS A 274 -15.68 26.69 -13.19
CA LYS A 274 -16.30 27.93 -12.67
C LYS A 274 -15.45 28.60 -11.59
N TYR A 275 -14.81 27.81 -10.71
CA TYR A 275 -14.06 28.30 -9.55
C TYR A 275 -12.54 28.24 -9.72
N ASP A 276 -12.06 27.85 -10.90
CA ASP A 276 -10.64 27.72 -11.26
C ASP A 276 -9.86 26.79 -10.31
N VAL A 277 -10.34 25.55 -10.17
CA VAL A 277 -9.78 24.52 -9.30
C VAL A 277 -9.08 23.45 -10.12
N THR A 278 -7.88 23.06 -9.69
CA THR A 278 -7.17 21.88 -10.21
C THR A 278 -7.76 20.63 -9.56
N LEU A 279 -8.11 19.64 -10.36
CA LEU A 279 -8.56 18.33 -9.89
C LEU A 279 -7.38 17.34 -9.90
N VAL A 280 -7.17 16.65 -8.80
CA VAL A 280 -6.19 15.56 -8.71
C VAL A 280 -6.96 14.24 -8.61
N GLU A 281 -7.06 13.54 -9.72
CA GLU A 281 -7.79 12.29 -9.84
C GLU A 281 -6.90 11.11 -9.49
N ASN A 282 -7.20 10.43 -8.38
CA ASN A 282 -6.52 9.20 -7.97
C ASN A 282 -7.29 7.98 -8.50
N ASP A 283 -6.82 7.37 -9.58
CA ASP A 283 -7.53 6.29 -10.29
C ASP A 283 -6.76 4.94 -10.24
N ILE A 284 -6.22 4.62 -9.07
CA ILE A 284 -5.38 3.43 -8.85
C ILE A 284 -6.12 2.09 -8.91
N TYR A 285 -7.44 2.11 -8.97
CA TYR A 285 -8.27 0.90 -9.04
C TYR A 285 -8.94 0.70 -10.41
N SER A 286 -8.63 1.53 -11.41
CA SER A 286 -9.23 1.46 -12.75
C SER A 286 -9.16 0.06 -13.37
N ASP A 287 -8.02 -0.62 -13.22
CA ASP A 287 -7.82 -1.99 -13.72
C ASP A 287 -8.76 -3.03 -13.07
N LEU A 288 -9.34 -2.71 -11.90
CA LEU A 288 -10.25 -3.58 -11.15
C LEU A 288 -11.74 -3.35 -11.52
N ASP A 289 -12.06 -2.31 -12.29
CA ASP A 289 -13.43 -2.09 -12.76
C ASP A 289 -13.70 -2.93 -14.02
N PRO A 290 -14.70 -3.83 -14.00
CA PRO A 290 -15.05 -4.61 -15.17
C PRO A 290 -15.80 -3.80 -16.24
N ARG A 291 -16.26 -2.60 -15.92
CA ARG A 291 -17.07 -1.75 -16.79
C ARG A 291 -16.23 -0.64 -17.41
N PRO A 292 -16.47 -0.30 -18.68
CA PRO A 292 -15.94 0.94 -19.25
C PRO A 292 -16.54 2.12 -18.49
N HIS A 293 -15.72 2.86 -17.78
CA HIS A 293 -16.14 4.04 -17.03
C HIS A 293 -15.19 5.19 -17.40
N PRO A 294 -15.70 6.34 -17.87
CA PRO A 294 -14.84 7.48 -18.14
C PRO A 294 -14.15 7.94 -16.84
N SER A 295 -12.96 8.51 -16.97
CA SER A 295 -12.27 9.22 -15.89
C SER A 295 -12.54 10.72 -16.01
N LEU A 296 -12.29 11.51 -14.96
CA LEU A 296 -12.27 12.96 -15.07
C LEU A 296 -11.24 13.41 -16.11
N ALA A 297 -10.10 12.72 -16.16
CA ALA A 297 -9.04 12.97 -17.14
C ALA A 297 -9.52 12.78 -18.59
N SER A 298 -10.31 11.74 -18.88
CA SER A 298 -10.85 11.51 -20.23
C SER A 298 -11.90 12.57 -20.62
N LEU A 299 -12.69 13.03 -19.67
CA LEU A 299 -13.69 14.07 -19.90
C LEU A 299 -13.08 15.47 -20.06
N ASP A 300 -12.02 15.77 -19.31
CA ASP A 300 -11.35 17.09 -19.28
C ASP A 300 -10.16 17.18 -20.26
N GLN A 301 -9.65 16.04 -20.74
CA GLN A 301 -8.45 15.96 -21.59
C GLN A 301 -7.22 16.64 -20.95
N LEU A 302 -7.02 16.41 -19.62
CA LEU A 302 -5.90 16.90 -18.82
C LEU A 302 -5.72 18.43 -18.79
N LYS A 303 -6.77 19.20 -19.04
CA LYS A 303 -6.71 20.67 -18.98
C LYS A 303 -6.61 21.15 -17.53
N ARG A 304 -7.43 20.59 -16.64
CA ARG A 304 -7.51 20.88 -15.19
C ARG A 304 -7.25 19.66 -14.33
N VAL A 305 -7.27 18.47 -14.93
CA VAL A 305 -7.14 17.21 -14.23
C VAL A 305 -5.68 16.75 -14.28
N VAL A 306 -5.14 16.45 -13.10
CA VAL A 306 -3.90 15.67 -12.93
C VAL A 306 -4.31 14.24 -12.59
N TYR A 307 -4.07 13.33 -13.51
CA TYR A 307 -4.42 11.91 -13.38
C TYR A 307 -3.30 11.14 -12.68
N ILE A 308 -3.64 10.29 -11.73
CA ILE A 308 -2.69 9.43 -11.02
C ILE A 308 -3.16 7.98 -11.10
N SER A 309 -2.24 7.07 -11.40
CA SER A 309 -2.49 5.64 -11.27
C SER A 309 -1.25 4.86 -10.83
N SER A 310 -1.39 3.54 -10.64
CA SER A 310 -0.31 2.70 -10.11
C SER A 310 -0.52 1.24 -10.46
N PHE A 311 0.57 0.52 -10.68
CA PHE A 311 0.59 -0.94 -10.91
C PHE A 311 0.61 -1.76 -9.60
N SER A 312 0.54 -1.08 -8.45
CA SER A 312 0.61 -1.72 -7.13
C SER A 312 -0.57 -2.64 -6.80
N LYS A 313 -1.75 -2.41 -7.41
CA LYS A 313 -2.97 -3.15 -7.08
C LYS A 313 -3.16 -4.40 -7.93
N THR A 314 -2.45 -4.51 -9.04
CA THR A 314 -2.65 -5.56 -10.03
C THR A 314 -1.37 -6.34 -10.34
N ILE A 315 -0.20 -5.68 -10.30
CA ILE A 315 1.08 -6.34 -10.57
C ILE A 315 1.81 -6.67 -9.27
N SER A 316 2.28 -5.65 -8.54
CA SER A 316 2.95 -5.84 -7.26
C SER A 316 3.08 -4.52 -6.49
N PRO A 317 2.63 -4.45 -5.23
CA PRO A 317 2.84 -3.27 -4.38
C PRO A 317 4.32 -3.07 -4.03
N ASN A 318 5.15 -4.12 -4.05
CA ASN A 318 6.56 -4.07 -3.66
C ASN A 318 7.45 -3.41 -4.73
N LEU A 319 7.06 -3.44 -6.00
CA LEU A 319 7.81 -2.79 -7.08
C LEU A 319 7.78 -1.26 -7.01
N ARG A 320 6.80 -0.69 -6.31
CA ARG A 320 6.66 0.76 -6.12
C ARG A 320 6.69 1.53 -7.43
N VAL A 321 5.89 1.12 -8.42
CA VAL A 321 5.74 1.83 -9.71
C VAL A 321 4.33 2.38 -9.86
N GLY A 322 4.25 3.68 -10.11
CA GLY A 322 3.04 4.41 -10.45
C GLY A 322 3.37 5.49 -11.47
N TYR A 323 2.39 6.25 -11.84
CA TYR A 323 2.55 7.36 -12.78
C TYR A 323 1.51 8.44 -12.55
N MET A 324 1.82 9.62 -13.07
CA MET A 324 0.88 10.72 -13.22
C MET A 324 0.90 11.25 -14.65
N ALA A 325 -0.24 11.81 -15.07
CA ALA A 325 -0.39 12.50 -16.34
C ALA A 325 -1.11 13.83 -16.14
N GLY A 326 -0.73 14.86 -16.88
CA GLY A 326 -1.31 16.20 -16.71
C GLY A 326 -0.83 17.19 -17.77
N HIS A 327 -1.10 18.48 -17.53
CA HIS A 327 -0.63 19.53 -18.39
C HIS A 327 0.91 19.53 -18.51
N PRO A 328 1.49 19.73 -19.71
CA PRO A 328 2.95 19.59 -19.91
C PRO A 328 3.80 20.42 -18.95
N GLU A 329 3.44 21.67 -18.70
CA GLU A 329 4.17 22.56 -17.79
C GLU A 329 4.18 22.04 -16.36
N LEU A 330 3.03 21.58 -15.86
CA LEU A 330 2.93 21.01 -14.51
C LEU A 330 3.75 19.71 -14.39
N ILE A 331 3.73 18.85 -15.41
CA ILE A 331 4.53 17.62 -15.41
C ILE A 331 6.03 17.94 -15.42
N GLU A 332 6.47 18.99 -16.10
CA GLU A 332 7.86 19.43 -16.07
C GLU A 332 8.27 19.93 -14.67
N ASP A 333 7.45 20.78 -14.05
CA ASP A 333 7.67 21.25 -12.67
C ASP A 333 7.76 20.08 -11.68
N LEU A 334 6.86 19.10 -11.81
CA LEU A 334 6.84 17.91 -10.96
C LEU A 334 8.05 16.99 -11.20
N ALA A 335 8.54 16.91 -12.44
CA ALA A 335 9.76 16.18 -12.76
C ALA A 335 11.00 16.85 -12.12
N GLN A 336 11.08 18.18 -12.12
CA GLN A 336 12.14 18.93 -11.43
C GLN A 336 12.05 18.71 -9.90
N LEU A 337 10.86 18.80 -9.33
CA LEU A 337 10.64 18.52 -7.91
C LEU A 337 11.05 17.09 -7.53
N LYS A 338 10.70 16.11 -8.36
CA LYS A 338 11.13 14.71 -8.20
C LYS A 338 12.64 14.57 -8.20
N MET A 339 13.33 15.27 -9.12
CA MET A 339 14.80 15.28 -9.17
C MET A 339 15.42 15.86 -7.89
N ILE A 340 14.87 16.96 -7.38
CA ILE A 340 15.36 17.58 -6.13
C ILE A 340 15.12 16.64 -4.94
N ALA A 341 13.97 15.98 -4.89
CA ALA A 341 13.58 15.13 -3.76
C ALA A 341 14.28 13.76 -3.74
N GLY A 342 14.65 13.20 -4.89
CA GLY A 342 15.16 11.82 -4.95
C GLY A 342 15.80 11.41 -6.28
N LEU A 343 16.25 12.37 -7.09
CA LEU A 343 16.84 12.17 -8.42
C LEU A 343 15.88 11.47 -9.39
N THR A 344 15.86 10.14 -9.40
CA THR A 344 15.04 9.34 -10.31
C THR A 344 14.32 8.23 -9.55
N SER A 345 13.34 7.60 -10.17
CA SER A 345 12.78 6.35 -9.69
C SER A 345 13.76 5.18 -9.98
N ALA A 346 13.57 4.05 -9.31
CA ALA A 346 14.35 2.85 -9.59
C ALA A 346 13.98 2.27 -10.98
N GLU A 347 14.77 2.55 -12.01
CA GLU A 347 14.51 2.10 -13.38
C GLU A 347 14.38 0.57 -13.48
N LEU A 348 15.07 -0.18 -12.63
CA LEU A 348 14.93 -1.64 -12.58
C LEU A 348 13.47 -2.06 -12.28
N SER A 349 12.81 -1.41 -11.33
CA SER A 349 11.38 -1.66 -11.03
C SER A 349 10.49 -1.31 -12.21
N GLU A 350 10.76 -0.20 -12.88
CA GLU A 350 10.02 0.26 -14.07
C GLU A 350 10.17 -0.72 -15.23
N ARG A 351 11.38 -1.26 -15.47
CA ARG A 351 11.66 -2.31 -16.47
C ARG A 351 10.94 -3.62 -16.15
N ILE A 352 10.85 -4.01 -14.87
CA ILE A 352 10.11 -5.21 -14.45
C ILE A 352 8.62 -5.04 -14.76
N VAL A 353 8.04 -3.88 -14.42
CA VAL A 353 6.62 -3.59 -14.72
C VAL A 353 6.39 -3.56 -16.22
N TYR A 354 7.24 -2.91 -17.00
CA TYR A 354 7.17 -2.90 -18.45
C TYR A 354 7.18 -4.32 -19.01
N GLY A 355 8.15 -5.15 -18.61
CA GLY A 355 8.26 -6.54 -19.04
C GLY A 355 7.03 -7.40 -18.68
N ALA A 356 6.43 -7.16 -17.51
CA ALA A 356 5.21 -7.84 -17.09
C ALA A 356 4.00 -7.43 -17.94
N LEU A 357 3.90 -6.16 -18.34
CA LEU A 357 2.78 -5.63 -19.13
C LEU A 357 2.82 -6.10 -20.59
N ILE A 358 4.01 -6.12 -21.23
CA ILE A 358 4.17 -6.51 -22.64
C ILE A 358 4.11 -8.02 -22.88
N ASP A 359 4.11 -8.84 -21.84
CA ASP A 359 4.04 -10.31 -21.92
C ASP A 359 2.73 -10.84 -22.57
N GLY A 360 1.76 -9.98 -22.85
CA GLY A 360 0.48 -10.36 -23.46
C GLY A 360 -0.50 -11.09 -22.51
N ARG A 361 -0.03 -11.62 -21.39
CA ARG A 361 -0.84 -12.34 -20.39
C ARG A 361 -1.46 -11.43 -19.33
N TRP A 362 -0.98 -10.20 -19.23
CA TRP A 362 -1.47 -9.20 -18.31
C TRP A 362 -2.98 -8.98 -18.43
N ARG A 363 -3.49 -8.76 -19.64
CA ARG A 363 -4.94 -8.53 -19.88
C ARG A 363 -5.80 -9.71 -19.43
N LYS A 364 -5.32 -10.95 -19.64
CA LYS A 364 -6.00 -12.17 -19.17
C LYS A 364 -5.99 -12.23 -17.65
N HIS A 365 -4.86 -11.94 -17.01
CA HIS A 365 -4.75 -11.88 -15.55
C HIS A 365 -5.70 -10.83 -14.97
N ALA A 366 -5.72 -9.61 -15.49
CA ALA A 366 -6.61 -8.54 -15.05
C ALA A 366 -8.09 -8.93 -15.17
N LYS A 367 -8.48 -9.63 -16.24
CA LYS A 367 -9.83 -10.18 -16.39
C LYS A 367 -10.15 -11.20 -15.28
N THR A 368 -9.29 -12.19 -15.08
CA THR A 368 -9.48 -13.21 -14.01
C THR A 368 -9.53 -12.59 -12.64
N LEU A 369 -8.71 -11.56 -12.37
CA LEU A 369 -8.72 -10.82 -11.12
C LEU A 369 -10.06 -10.12 -10.89
N ARG A 370 -10.62 -9.45 -11.90
CA ARG A 370 -11.95 -8.83 -11.81
C ARG A 370 -13.06 -9.83 -11.53
N GLU A 371 -13.04 -10.98 -12.22
CA GLU A 371 -14.00 -12.07 -12.00
C GLU A 371 -13.92 -12.60 -10.57
N ARG A 372 -12.70 -12.80 -10.05
CA ARG A 372 -12.46 -13.25 -8.67
C ARG A 372 -12.95 -12.22 -7.63
N LEU A 373 -12.70 -10.92 -7.88
CA LEU A 373 -13.19 -9.84 -7.03
C LEU A 373 -14.71 -9.77 -7.03
N THR A 374 -15.37 -9.90 -8.18
CA THR A 374 -16.84 -9.88 -8.28
C THR A 374 -17.46 -11.01 -7.46
N ALA A 375 -16.96 -12.24 -7.62
CA ALA A 375 -17.43 -13.38 -6.85
C ALA A 375 -17.21 -13.20 -5.32
N ALA A 376 -16.06 -12.64 -4.92
CA ALA A 376 -15.79 -12.36 -3.52
C ALA A 376 -16.74 -11.27 -2.97
N HIS A 377 -17.04 -10.22 -3.75
CA HIS A 377 -18.01 -9.20 -3.36
C HIS A 377 -19.38 -9.79 -3.06
N GLU A 378 -19.93 -10.59 -3.98
CA GLU A 378 -21.24 -11.22 -3.80
C GLU A 378 -21.30 -12.04 -2.51
N LYS A 379 -20.31 -12.91 -2.29
CA LYS A 379 -20.23 -13.79 -1.11
C LYS A 379 -20.11 -12.97 0.19
N ILE A 380 -19.18 -12.03 0.24
CA ILE A 380 -18.85 -11.32 1.48
C ILE A 380 -19.90 -10.27 1.83
N ALA A 381 -20.47 -9.57 0.83
CA ALA A 381 -21.54 -8.62 1.06
C ALA A 381 -22.81 -9.29 1.62
N ALA A 382 -23.21 -10.44 1.05
CA ALA A 382 -24.34 -11.22 1.56
C ALA A 382 -24.13 -11.57 3.04
N ARG A 383 -22.93 -12.02 3.41
CA ARG A 383 -22.61 -12.36 4.79
C ARG A 383 -22.68 -11.20 5.76
N PHE A 384 -22.20 -10.01 5.37
CA PHE A 384 -22.35 -8.79 6.18
C PHE A 384 -23.83 -8.42 6.39
N LEU A 385 -24.63 -8.50 5.33
CA LEU A 385 -26.06 -8.22 5.40
C LEU A 385 -26.80 -9.20 6.34
N GLU A 386 -26.49 -10.51 6.26
CA GLU A 386 -27.03 -11.55 7.16
C GLU A 386 -26.69 -11.29 8.63
N MET A 387 -25.53 -10.68 8.91
CA MET A 387 -25.10 -10.28 10.24
C MET A 387 -25.71 -8.95 10.71
N GLY A 388 -26.51 -8.27 9.90
CA GLY A 388 -27.17 -7.00 10.23
C GLY A 388 -26.30 -5.75 9.98
N PHE A 389 -25.21 -5.88 9.22
CA PHE A 389 -24.47 -4.72 8.78
C PHE A 389 -25.19 -3.97 7.66
N GLU A 390 -25.01 -2.67 7.62
CA GLU A 390 -25.42 -1.81 6.54
C GLU A 390 -24.21 -1.55 5.62
N LEU A 391 -24.43 -1.63 4.30
CA LEU A 391 -23.42 -1.31 3.29
C LEU A 391 -23.60 0.15 2.84
N PHE A 392 -22.51 0.88 2.66
CA PHE A 392 -22.55 2.25 2.12
C PHE A 392 -23.09 2.29 0.69
N THR A 393 -22.72 1.31 -0.11
CA THR A 393 -23.20 1.14 -1.48
C THR A 393 -23.32 -0.34 -1.81
N GLU A 394 -24.17 -0.67 -2.77
CA GLU A 394 -24.22 -2.01 -3.33
C GLU A 394 -22.88 -2.32 -4.04
N PRO A 395 -22.19 -3.41 -3.67
CA PRO A 395 -20.89 -3.70 -4.24
C PRO A 395 -21.00 -4.11 -5.71
N LYS A 396 -20.25 -3.45 -6.57
CA LYS A 396 -20.26 -3.72 -8.02
C LYS A 396 -18.89 -4.14 -8.56
N ALA A 397 -17.81 -3.70 -7.92
CA ALA A 397 -16.43 -3.96 -8.34
C ALA A 397 -15.44 -3.48 -7.27
N GLY A 398 -14.14 -3.66 -7.54
CA GLY A 398 -13.07 -3.21 -6.66
C GLY A 398 -12.76 -4.19 -5.54
N MET A 399 -12.13 -3.73 -4.49
CA MET A 399 -11.64 -4.60 -3.42
C MET A 399 -12.17 -4.24 -2.02
N PHE A 400 -13.01 -3.20 -1.90
CA PHE A 400 -13.48 -2.70 -0.62
C PHE A 400 -14.99 -2.79 -0.45
N LEU A 401 -15.38 -3.11 0.78
CA LEU A 401 -16.69 -2.84 1.35
C LEU A 401 -16.53 -1.83 2.48
N TRP A 402 -17.43 -0.86 2.54
CA TRP A 402 -17.56 0.13 3.60
C TRP A 402 -18.86 -0.16 4.34
N VAL A 403 -18.74 -0.64 5.56
CA VAL A 403 -19.86 -1.18 6.30
C VAL A 403 -19.95 -0.58 7.71
N ARG A 404 -21.16 -0.53 8.26
CA ARG A 404 -21.41 -0.20 9.66
C ARG A 404 -22.43 -1.17 10.26
N HIS A 405 -22.40 -1.31 11.58
CA HIS A 405 -23.41 -2.07 12.31
C HIS A 405 -24.08 -1.17 13.35
N PRO A 406 -25.44 -1.18 13.48
CA PRO A 406 -26.17 -0.29 14.40
C PRO A 406 -25.74 -0.39 15.87
N GLN A 407 -25.23 -1.54 16.30
CA GLN A 407 -24.74 -1.78 17.65
C GLN A 407 -23.29 -1.31 17.89
N ILE A 408 -22.59 -0.84 16.87
CA ILE A 408 -21.20 -0.41 16.94
C ILE A 408 -21.16 1.10 16.71
N ALA A 409 -21.08 1.85 17.80
CA ALA A 409 -21.07 3.32 17.74
C ALA A 409 -19.70 3.89 17.30
N ASP A 410 -18.60 3.24 17.71
CA ASP A 410 -17.24 3.62 17.36
C ASP A 410 -16.43 2.40 16.87
N ALA A 411 -16.10 2.41 15.60
CA ALA A 411 -15.30 1.37 14.96
C ALA A 411 -13.85 1.30 15.46
N ASN A 412 -13.33 2.38 16.06
CA ASN A 412 -11.98 2.39 16.61
C ASN A 412 -11.85 1.46 17.82
N VAL A 413 -12.83 1.49 18.72
CA VAL A 413 -12.87 0.59 19.89
C VAL A 413 -12.91 -0.87 19.44
N LEU A 414 -13.72 -1.17 18.41
CA LEU A 414 -13.78 -2.51 17.85
C LEU A 414 -12.45 -2.92 17.22
N ALA A 415 -11.82 -2.02 16.49
CA ALA A 415 -10.55 -2.30 15.81
C ALA A 415 -9.39 -2.52 16.80
N LEU A 416 -9.34 -1.78 17.90
CA LEU A 416 -8.36 -2.02 18.98
C LEU A 416 -8.53 -3.42 19.58
N ARG A 417 -9.76 -3.84 19.84
CA ARG A 417 -10.04 -5.18 20.38
C ARG A 417 -9.74 -6.29 19.36
N ALA A 418 -9.96 -6.04 18.08
CA ALA A 418 -9.61 -6.99 17.02
C ALA A 418 -8.11 -7.33 17.01
N THR A 419 -7.25 -6.40 17.42
CA THR A 419 -5.79 -6.65 17.50
C THR A 419 -5.44 -7.71 18.55
N GLU A 420 -6.22 -7.85 19.63
CA GLU A 420 -6.06 -8.90 20.65
C GLU A 420 -6.40 -10.29 20.10
N HIS A 421 -7.15 -10.36 18.99
CA HIS A 421 -7.55 -11.57 18.28
C HIS A 421 -6.76 -11.79 16.98
N ASP A 422 -5.62 -11.12 16.82
CA ASP A 422 -4.76 -11.22 15.63
C ASP A 422 -5.46 -10.77 14.34
N ILE A 423 -6.37 -9.76 14.44
CA ILE A 423 -7.15 -9.22 13.33
C ILE A 423 -6.86 -7.72 13.19
N LEU A 424 -6.53 -7.28 11.97
CA LEU A 424 -6.37 -5.87 11.60
C LEU A 424 -7.60 -5.38 10.85
N LEU A 425 -8.45 -4.60 11.50
CA LEU A 425 -9.58 -3.92 10.88
C LEU A 425 -9.17 -2.55 10.33
N GLY A 426 -10.00 -1.94 9.49
CA GLY A 426 -9.83 -0.59 8.96
C GLY A 426 -10.89 0.37 9.52
N PRO A 427 -10.73 0.95 10.72
CA PRO A 427 -11.73 1.80 11.35
C PRO A 427 -11.87 3.14 10.64
N GLY A 428 -13.09 3.66 10.64
CA GLY A 428 -13.50 4.78 9.81
C GLY A 428 -12.83 6.11 10.12
N HIS A 429 -12.45 6.34 11.38
CA HIS A 429 -11.76 7.58 11.77
C HIS A 429 -10.44 7.80 11.00
N LEU A 430 -9.75 6.73 10.58
CA LEU A 430 -8.52 6.84 9.78
C LEU A 430 -8.76 7.47 8.41
N PHE A 431 -9.98 7.39 7.90
CA PHE A 431 -10.39 7.90 6.60
C PHE A 431 -11.12 9.25 6.70
N SER A 432 -11.36 9.75 7.91
CA SER A 432 -11.96 11.07 8.11
C SER A 432 -10.90 12.17 8.01
N PRO A 433 -11.15 13.24 7.24
CA PRO A 433 -10.32 14.43 7.24
C PRO A 433 -10.10 15.04 8.63
N GLY A 434 -11.07 14.95 9.52
CA GLY A 434 -11.03 15.44 10.91
C GLY A 434 -10.50 14.42 11.92
N LEU A 435 -10.26 13.16 11.53
CA LEU A 435 -10.00 12.01 12.43
C LEU A 435 -11.15 11.79 13.41
N GLU A 436 -12.36 12.12 13.01
CA GLU A 436 -13.55 12.03 13.85
C GLU A 436 -13.96 10.58 14.10
N PRO A 437 -14.51 10.25 15.29
CA PRO A 437 -15.07 8.94 15.56
C PRO A 437 -16.08 8.53 14.49
N SER A 438 -16.03 7.28 14.08
CA SER A 438 -16.87 6.78 12.99
C SER A 438 -17.36 5.36 13.27
N PRO A 439 -18.64 5.05 13.01
CA PRO A 439 -19.16 3.68 13.12
C PRO A 439 -18.79 2.81 11.91
N TRP A 440 -18.19 3.37 10.90
CA TRP A 440 -17.86 2.70 9.66
C TRP A 440 -16.55 1.94 9.72
N LEU A 441 -16.46 0.86 8.95
CA LEU A 441 -15.30 -0.02 8.81
C LEU A 441 -15.03 -0.28 7.34
N ARG A 442 -13.76 -0.22 6.93
CA ARG A 442 -13.34 -0.71 5.62
C ARG A 442 -12.93 -2.18 5.72
N PHE A 443 -13.51 -2.98 4.85
CA PHE A 443 -13.10 -4.36 4.63
C PHE A 443 -12.56 -4.56 3.22
N ASN A 444 -11.42 -5.22 3.13
CA ASN A 444 -10.87 -5.73 1.88
C ASN A 444 -11.39 -7.15 1.69
N ILE A 445 -12.27 -7.34 0.73
CA ILE A 445 -12.97 -8.61 0.49
C ILE A 445 -12.03 -9.79 0.23
N ALA A 446 -10.85 -9.53 -0.34
CA ALA A 446 -9.86 -10.56 -0.62
C ALA A 446 -9.19 -11.17 0.64
N PHE A 447 -9.40 -10.55 1.81
CA PHE A 447 -8.93 -11.04 3.12
C PHE A 447 -10.06 -11.41 4.07
N CYS A 448 -11.29 -11.51 3.57
CA CYS A 448 -12.47 -11.85 4.37
C CYS A 448 -12.93 -13.31 4.21
N GLU A 449 -12.09 -14.22 3.71
CA GLU A 449 -12.42 -15.63 3.61
C GLU A 449 -12.24 -16.40 4.95
N ASP A 450 -11.45 -15.86 5.89
CA ASP A 450 -11.18 -16.48 7.19
C ASP A 450 -12.39 -16.29 8.13
N GLU A 451 -12.99 -17.42 8.53
CA GLU A 451 -14.15 -17.46 9.44
C GLU A 451 -13.88 -16.76 10.77
N ALA A 452 -12.66 -16.80 11.28
CA ALA A 452 -12.29 -16.16 12.55
C ALA A 452 -12.57 -14.64 12.56
N VAL A 453 -12.57 -13.97 11.40
CA VAL A 453 -12.94 -12.56 11.29
C VAL A 453 -14.43 -12.38 11.60
N PHE A 454 -15.28 -13.22 11.05
CA PHE A 454 -16.73 -13.14 11.23
C PHE A 454 -17.15 -13.63 12.61
N ASP A 455 -16.51 -14.67 13.14
CA ASP A 455 -16.74 -15.15 14.53
C ASP A 455 -16.42 -14.03 15.54
N PHE A 456 -15.33 -13.33 15.37
CA PHE A 456 -14.99 -12.16 16.19
C PHE A 456 -16.06 -11.07 16.09
N LEU A 457 -16.49 -10.69 14.88
CA LEU A 457 -17.52 -9.69 14.69
C LEU A 457 -18.85 -10.08 15.35
N GLN A 458 -19.28 -11.34 15.23
CA GLN A 458 -20.51 -11.85 15.88
C GLN A 458 -20.43 -11.76 17.40
N GLN A 459 -19.28 -12.13 17.99
CA GLN A 459 -19.07 -12.03 19.44
C GLN A 459 -19.17 -10.60 19.92
N GLU A 460 -18.58 -9.64 19.18
CA GLU A 460 -18.62 -8.25 19.53
C GLU A 460 -20.01 -7.61 19.38
N ILE A 461 -20.76 -7.98 18.35
CA ILE A 461 -22.15 -7.57 18.20
C ILE A 461 -22.99 -8.08 19.36
N ALA A 462 -22.90 -9.37 19.70
CA ALA A 462 -23.62 -9.96 20.84
C ALA A 462 -23.23 -9.29 22.17
N ARG A 463 -21.97 -8.91 22.34
CA ARG A 463 -21.52 -8.15 23.51
C ARG A 463 -22.12 -6.75 23.56
N ALA A 464 -22.14 -6.02 22.46
CA ALA A 464 -22.72 -4.69 22.37
C ALA A 464 -24.22 -4.72 22.69
N GLN A 465 -24.96 -5.70 22.20
CA GLN A 465 -26.38 -5.93 22.51
C GLN A 465 -26.64 -6.14 24.01
N LYS A 466 -25.80 -6.93 24.68
CA LYS A 466 -25.93 -7.17 26.13
C LYS A 466 -25.68 -5.91 26.95
N LEU A 467 -24.72 -5.08 26.55
CA LEU A 467 -24.40 -3.81 27.21
C LEU A 467 -25.52 -2.78 27.00
N GLY A 468 -26.10 -2.70 25.80
CA GLY A 468 -27.23 -1.80 25.50
C GLY A 468 -28.55 -2.25 26.18
N ALA A 469 -28.71 -3.52 26.48
CA ALA A 469 -29.88 -4.04 27.22
C ALA A 469 -29.76 -3.86 28.74
N ALA A 470 -28.56 -3.56 29.24
CA ALA A 470 -28.28 -3.35 30.66
C ALA A 470 -28.22 -1.86 31.07
N ALA A 471 -28.24 -0.93 30.10
CA ALA A 471 -28.28 0.51 30.26
C ALA A 471 -29.70 1.05 30.09
#